data_738f98e762775decafae51b329dfffbb
#
_entry.id   738f98e762775decafae51b329dfffbb
#
_cell.length_a   1.000
_cell.length_b   1.000
_cell.length_c   1.000
_cell.angle_alpha   90.00
_cell.angle_beta   90.00
_cell.angle_gamma   90.00
#
_symmetry.space_group_name_H-M   'P 1'
#
loop_
_entity.id
_entity.type
_entity.pdbx_description
1 polymer ?
#
loop_
_entity_poly.entity_id
_entity_poly.type
_entity_poly.pdbx_seq_one_letter_code
_entity_poly.pdbx_strand_id
1 'polypeptide(L)'
;MARAFALALLAAALALQGGPVAAQGVADFYRGKTVNFIVGFGPGGGYDLYPRVLSRHLGRHIPGHPNVVVQNMDGAGSVRASNYVYGVAPKDGTVIAAVNQNMPMYQLLGGAGAQFETDKLQWLGSMANSNGIIYTWHSSGIKTIEDAKLREVPMGAVGVASDSYIFPTIVNALVGTRFKPIPGYAGTGQINIAIERGEVMGRGGTTWASVQTANKSWLEGNKLNLLLQIGFEKEPELASVPILQELVQGADAQIVKVISLPTALGYAHWLAPGVPAERVAALRQAYTAALRDPEFLKEAEKLNMQIRPQTGAEVSALSKQVTNTPKPVLERTAKILGW
;
A
#
# COMPACT_ATOMS: atom_id res chain seq x y z
N MET A 1 -21.54 39.73 -45.19
CA MET A 1 -20.36 39.34 -44.35
C MET A 1 -20.56 39.64 -42.86
N ALA A 2 -21.15 40.73 -42.40
CA ALA A 2 -21.32 41.09 -40.99
C ALA A 2 -22.17 40.11 -40.14
N ARG A 3 -23.23 39.46 -40.73
CA ARG A 3 -24.09 38.50 -40.01
C ARG A 3 -23.43 37.14 -39.72
N ALA A 4 -22.49 36.71 -40.55
CA ALA A 4 -21.72 35.46 -40.32
C ALA A 4 -20.68 35.62 -39.20
N PHE A 5 -20.09 36.82 -39.06
CA PHE A 5 -19.14 37.10 -37.97
C PHE A 5 -19.81 37.19 -36.58
N ALA A 6 -21.04 37.73 -36.53
CA ALA A 6 -21.79 37.82 -35.27
C ALA A 6 -22.24 36.43 -34.73
N LEU A 7 -22.61 35.49 -35.64
CA LEU A 7 -22.96 34.12 -35.27
C LEU A 7 -21.73 33.30 -34.79
N ALA A 8 -20.55 33.52 -35.38
CA ALA A 8 -19.33 32.85 -34.95
C ALA A 8 -18.85 33.32 -33.54
N LEU A 9 -19.01 34.61 -33.22
CA LEU A 9 -18.71 35.15 -31.91
C LEU A 9 -19.71 34.69 -30.86
N LEU A 10 -20.97 34.49 -31.18
CA LEU A 10 -21.98 33.96 -30.25
C LEU A 10 -21.73 32.47 -29.95
N ALA A 11 -21.32 31.69 -30.94
CA ALA A 11 -20.96 30.27 -30.78
C ALA A 11 -19.68 30.08 -29.95
N ALA A 12 -18.68 30.96 -30.09
CA ALA A 12 -17.46 30.95 -29.27
C ALA A 12 -17.71 31.34 -27.80
N ALA A 13 -18.70 32.24 -27.56
CA ALA A 13 -19.07 32.64 -26.20
C ALA A 13 -19.84 31.53 -25.43
N LEU A 14 -20.57 30.65 -26.12
CA LEU A 14 -21.26 29.51 -25.52
C LEU A 14 -20.32 28.32 -25.21
N ALA A 15 -19.20 28.21 -25.91
CA ALA A 15 -18.22 27.14 -25.67
C ALA A 15 -17.37 27.35 -24.39
N LEU A 16 -17.35 28.53 -23.83
CA LEU A 16 -16.57 28.89 -22.62
C LEU A 16 -17.31 28.66 -21.30
N GLN A 17 -18.55 28.17 -21.29
CA GLN A 17 -19.35 28.01 -20.07
C GLN A 17 -19.40 26.56 -19.51
N GLY A 18 -18.65 25.62 -20.06
CA GLY A 18 -18.70 24.20 -19.69
C GLY A 18 -17.83 23.81 -18.46
N GLY A 19 -17.05 24.74 -17.87
CA GLY A 19 -16.06 24.40 -16.85
C GLY A 19 -16.43 24.55 -15.36
N PRO A 20 -17.27 25.49 -14.90
CA PRO A 20 -17.41 25.75 -13.48
C PRO A 20 -18.51 24.97 -12.73
N VAL A 21 -19.54 24.48 -13.43
CA VAL A 21 -20.73 23.92 -12.77
C VAL A 21 -20.44 22.60 -12.03
N ALA A 22 -19.67 21.69 -12.63
CA ALA A 22 -19.32 20.41 -12.01
C ALA A 22 -18.39 20.60 -10.79
N ALA A 23 -17.45 21.54 -10.87
CA ALA A 23 -16.53 21.85 -9.77
C ALA A 23 -17.25 22.49 -8.57
N GLN A 24 -18.24 23.34 -8.80
CA GLN A 24 -19.06 23.95 -7.76
C GLN A 24 -19.93 22.90 -7.05
N GLY A 25 -20.53 21.95 -7.78
CA GLY A 25 -21.29 20.84 -7.20
C GLY A 25 -20.44 19.93 -6.29
N VAL A 26 -19.17 19.67 -6.66
CA VAL A 26 -18.24 18.90 -5.84
C VAL A 26 -17.85 19.66 -4.58
N ALA A 27 -17.57 20.97 -4.68
CA ALA A 27 -17.22 21.80 -3.54
C ALA A 27 -18.39 21.91 -2.52
N ASP A 28 -19.62 22.07 -3.03
CA ASP A 28 -20.81 22.13 -2.18
C ASP A 28 -21.05 20.78 -1.47
N PHE A 29 -20.80 19.66 -2.15
CA PHE A 29 -20.90 18.34 -1.54
C PHE A 29 -19.92 18.15 -0.38
N TYR A 30 -18.65 18.54 -0.55
CA TYR A 30 -17.63 18.32 0.49
C TYR A 30 -17.64 19.37 1.61
N ARG A 31 -18.29 20.49 1.43
CA ARG A 31 -18.36 21.55 2.46
C ARG A 31 -18.99 21.00 3.75
N GLY A 32 -18.24 21.10 4.86
CA GLY A 32 -18.66 20.59 6.16
C GLY A 32 -18.69 19.07 6.31
N LYS A 33 -18.23 18.33 5.30
CA LYS A 33 -18.09 16.87 5.37
C LYS A 33 -16.78 16.45 6.05
N THR A 34 -16.72 15.18 6.41
CA THR A 34 -15.51 14.51 6.83
C THR A 34 -15.19 13.41 5.83
N VAL A 35 -13.94 13.37 5.35
CA VAL A 35 -13.40 12.27 4.54
C VAL A 35 -12.60 11.35 5.47
N ASN A 36 -12.87 10.06 5.40
CA ASN A 36 -12.28 9.06 6.28
C ASN A 36 -11.28 8.18 5.53
N PHE A 37 -10.02 8.15 5.97
CA PHE A 37 -9.10 7.07 5.60
C PHE A 37 -9.37 5.87 6.50
N ILE A 38 -9.78 4.76 5.91
CA ILE A 38 -9.90 3.47 6.62
C ILE A 38 -8.58 2.72 6.45
N VAL A 39 -7.84 2.63 7.54
CA VAL A 39 -6.51 2.00 7.59
C VAL A 39 -6.64 0.56 8.05
N GLY A 40 -6.21 -0.40 7.21
CA GLY A 40 -6.33 -1.84 7.45
C GLY A 40 -5.34 -2.42 8.47
N PHE A 41 -4.73 -1.58 9.32
CA PHE A 41 -3.72 -1.96 10.32
C PHE A 41 -3.93 -1.16 11.61
N GLY A 42 -3.37 -1.70 12.71
CA GLY A 42 -3.24 -0.96 13.96
C GLY A 42 -2.25 0.22 13.84
N PRO A 43 -2.27 1.14 14.82
CA PRO A 43 -1.43 2.34 14.82
C PRO A 43 0.07 2.07 14.81
N GLY A 44 0.86 3.02 14.31
CA GLY A 44 2.31 3.13 14.48
C GLY A 44 3.17 2.47 13.41
N GLY A 45 2.58 1.81 12.39
CA GLY A 45 3.31 1.32 11.22
C GLY A 45 3.21 2.24 10.01
N GLY A 46 3.95 1.95 8.94
CA GLY A 46 3.92 2.77 7.72
C GLY A 46 2.50 2.95 7.16
N TYR A 47 1.71 1.88 7.09
CA TYR A 47 0.31 1.96 6.63
C TYR A 47 -0.60 2.85 7.50
N ASP A 48 -0.24 3.14 8.74
CA ASP A 48 -0.94 4.11 9.60
C ASP A 48 -0.31 5.51 9.49
N LEU A 49 1.02 5.61 9.51
CA LEU A 49 1.73 6.89 9.53
C LEU A 49 1.56 7.67 8.22
N TYR A 50 1.67 7.01 7.05
CA TYR A 50 1.57 7.66 5.75
C TYR A 50 0.21 8.35 5.53
N PRO A 51 -0.95 7.67 5.65
CA PRO A 51 -2.24 8.33 5.52
C PRO A 51 -2.50 9.35 6.63
N ARG A 52 -1.94 9.16 7.83
CA ARG A 52 -2.09 10.09 8.96
C ARG A 52 -1.37 11.42 8.71
N VAL A 53 -0.18 11.38 8.11
CA VAL A 53 0.52 12.61 7.68
C VAL A 53 -0.24 13.25 6.52
N LEU A 54 -0.63 12.49 5.49
CA LEU A 54 -1.37 13.03 4.35
C LEU A 54 -2.71 13.64 4.76
N SER A 55 -3.43 13.07 5.73
CA SER A 55 -4.75 13.56 6.17
C SER A 55 -4.71 14.99 6.69
N ARG A 56 -3.60 15.44 7.28
CA ARG A 56 -3.43 16.82 7.76
C ARG A 56 -3.33 17.85 6.64
N HIS A 57 -2.96 17.40 5.44
CA HIS A 57 -2.74 18.27 4.29
C HIS A 57 -3.81 18.12 3.21
N LEU A 58 -4.38 16.92 3.03
CA LEU A 58 -5.27 16.58 1.92
C LEU A 58 -6.51 17.45 1.86
N GLY A 59 -7.13 17.75 3.01
CA GLY A 59 -8.41 18.46 3.07
C GLY A 59 -8.39 19.82 2.38
N ARG A 60 -7.28 20.56 2.46
CA ARG A 60 -7.13 21.89 1.83
C ARG A 60 -7.08 21.85 0.30
N HIS A 61 -6.80 20.67 -0.27
CA HIS A 61 -6.76 20.45 -1.72
C HIS A 61 -8.06 19.89 -2.28
N ILE A 62 -8.96 19.36 -1.43
CA ILE A 62 -10.29 18.89 -1.86
C ILE A 62 -11.22 20.11 -1.99
N PRO A 63 -11.93 20.28 -3.12
CA PRO A 63 -12.94 21.34 -3.24
C PRO A 63 -13.94 21.27 -2.09
N GLY A 64 -14.23 22.40 -1.45
CA GLY A 64 -15.09 22.46 -0.26
C GLY A 64 -14.38 22.27 1.07
N HIS A 65 -13.09 21.94 1.06
CA HIS A 65 -12.18 21.86 2.21
C HIS A 65 -12.73 21.02 3.40
N PRO A 66 -13.08 19.73 3.16
CA PRO A 66 -13.57 18.85 4.22
C PRO A 66 -12.48 18.55 5.24
N ASN A 67 -12.90 18.16 6.44
CA ASN A 67 -12.00 17.52 7.38
C ASN A 67 -11.57 16.15 6.85
N VAL A 68 -10.31 15.76 7.11
CA VAL A 68 -9.82 14.42 6.75
C VAL A 68 -9.32 13.74 8.02
N VAL A 69 -9.85 12.56 8.32
CA VAL A 69 -9.51 11.80 9.53
C VAL A 69 -9.08 10.38 9.19
N VAL A 70 -8.31 9.77 10.08
CA VAL A 70 -7.84 8.39 9.95
C VAL A 70 -8.51 7.51 10.99
N GLN A 71 -9.07 6.38 10.53
CA GLN A 71 -9.68 5.35 11.37
C GLN A 71 -9.01 4.01 11.12
N ASN A 72 -8.47 3.40 12.18
CA ASN A 72 -7.86 2.07 12.09
C ASN A 72 -8.95 0.99 12.14
N MET A 73 -8.88 0.05 11.21
CA MET A 73 -9.75 -1.12 11.10
C MET A 73 -8.89 -2.34 10.76
N ASP A 74 -8.08 -2.76 11.71
CA ASP A 74 -7.21 -3.93 11.57
C ASP A 74 -8.02 -5.23 11.48
N GLY A 75 -7.39 -6.28 10.98
CA GLY A 75 -7.96 -7.63 10.90
C GLY A 75 -7.65 -8.34 9.59
N ALA A 76 -7.28 -9.61 9.70
CA ALA A 76 -6.95 -10.51 8.59
C ALA A 76 -5.98 -9.91 7.54
N GLY A 77 -4.97 -9.12 7.97
CA GLY A 77 -4.00 -8.49 7.07
C GLY A 77 -4.59 -7.45 6.11
N SER A 78 -5.62 -6.72 6.54
CA SER A 78 -6.41 -5.70 5.84
C SER A 78 -7.66 -6.21 5.07
N VAL A 79 -7.95 -7.50 5.04
CA VAL A 79 -9.15 -8.03 4.36
C VAL A 79 -10.42 -7.41 4.96
N ARG A 80 -10.50 -7.26 6.29
CA ARG A 80 -11.64 -6.62 6.97
C ARG A 80 -11.90 -5.20 6.47
N ALA A 81 -10.86 -4.36 6.45
CA ALA A 81 -10.97 -2.98 5.98
C ALA A 81 -11.32 -2.90 4.48
N SER A 82 -10.71 -3.77 3.67
CA SER A 82 -10.99 -3.84 2.23
C SER A 82 -12.44 -4.20 1.95
N ASN A 83 -12.97 -5.22 2.61
CA ASN A 83 -14.38 -5.63 2.47
C ASN A 83 -15.33 -4.52 2.93
N TYR A 84 -15.02 -3.85 4.06
CA TYR A 84 -15.83 -2.75 4.56
C TYR A 84 -15.90 -1.60 3.57
N VAL A 85 -14.74 -1.12 3.06
CA VAL A 85 -14.73 0.00 2.12
C VAL A 85 -15.40 -0.37 0.81
N TYR A 86 -15.17 -1.59 0.31
CA TYR A 86 -15.73 -2.05 -0.95
C TYR A 86 -17.25 -2.25 -0.91
N GLY A 87 -17.77 -2.89 0.14
CA GLY A 87 -19.14 -3.38 0.20
C GLY A 87 -20.10 -2.61 1.12
N VAL A 88 -19.59 -1.99 2.21
CA VAL A 88 -20.42 -1.45 3.29
C VAL A 88 -20.33 0.07 3.39
N ALA A 89 -19.15 0.65 3.22
CA ALA A 89 -18.94 2.10 3.35
C ALA A 89 -19.74 2.92 2.33
N PRO A 90 -20.08 4.18 2.64
CA PRO A 90 -20.71 5.08 1.67
C PRO A 90 -19.90 5.19 0.37
N LYS A 91 -20.60 5.06 -0.76
CA LYS A 91 -20.00 5.15 -2.12
C LYS A 91 -20.15 6.56 -2.69
N ASP A 92 -19.91 7.56 -1.87
CA ASP A 92 -20.12 8.97 -2.19
C ASP A 92 -18.82 9.80 -2.29
N GLY A 93 -17.67 9.15 -2.06
CA GLY A 93 -16.35 9.79 -2.07
C GLY A 93 -15.87 10.27 -0.71
N THR A 94 -16.59 9.97 0.38
CA THR A 94 -16.17 10.35 1.75
C THR A 94 -15.34 9.27 2.44
N VAL A 95 -15.09 8.11 1.80
CA VAL A 95 -14.30 7.02 2.38
C VAL A 95 -13.21 6.58 1.42
N ILE A 96 -11.97 6.57 1.91
CA ILE A 96 -10.75 6.18 1.18
C ILE A 96 -10.14 4.96 1.88
N ALA A 97 -9.79 3.93 1.14
CA ALA A 97 -9.08 2.77 1.66
C ALA A 97 -7.56 3.03 1.69
N ALA A 98 -6.94 2.71 2.83
CA ALA A 98 -5.50 2.65 3.05
C ALA A 98 -5.15 1.25 3.60
N VAL A 99 -5.02 0.29 2.70
CA VAL A 99 -4.93 -1.14 3.02
C VAL A 99 -3.63 -1.74 2.49
N ASN A 100 -3.37 -2.99 2.85
CA ASN A 100 -2.18 -3.71 2.41
C ASN A 100 -2.07 -3.74 0.88
N GLN A 101 -0.89 -3.49 0.36
CA GLN A 101 -0.55 -3.56 -1.07
C GLN A 101 -0.83 -4.94 -1.70
N ASN A 102 -0.86 -6.00 -0.88
CA ASN A 102 -1.13 -7.36 -1.37
C ASN A 102 -2.61 -7.65 -1.65
N MET A 103 -3.54 -6.75 -1.34
CA MET A 103 -4.97 -7.04 -1.50
C MET A 103 -5.35 -7.45 -2.94
N PRO A 104 -4.83 -6.81 -4.01
CA PRO A 104 -5.06 -7.27 -5.37
C PRO A 104 -4.60 -8.72 -5.61
N MET A 105 -3.38 -9.04 -5.20
CA MET A 105 -2.83 -10.39 -5.33
C MET A 105 -3.57 -11.41 -4.46
N TYR A 106 -3.92 -11.04 -3.22
CA TYR A 106 -4.65 -11.90 -2.30
C TYR A 106 -5.99 -12.34 -2.87
N GLN A 107 -6.76 -11.42 -3.44
CA GLN A 107 -8.04 -11.72 -4.08
C GLN A 107 -7.86 -12.65 -5.28
N LEU A 108 -6.86 -12.41 -6.14
CA LEU A 108 -6.60 -13.23 -7.33
C LEU A 108 -6.13 -14.64 -7.01
N LEU A 109 -5.40 -14.82 -5.91
CA LEU A 109 -4.95 -16.12 -5.43
C LEU A 109 -6.08 -16.92 -4.72
N GLY A 110 -7.31 -16.40 -4.69
CA GLY A 110 -8.44 -17.05 -4.03
C GLY A 110 -8.41 -16.91 -2.50
N GLY A 111 -7.73 -15.88 -2.00
CA GLY A 111 -7.60 -15.63 -0.56
C GLY A 111 -8.94 -15.62 0.17
N ALA A 112 -9.05 -16.41 1.25
CA ALA A 112 -10.30 -16.63 1.97
C ALA A 112 -10.90 -15.33 2.53
N GLY A 113 -12.19 -15.13 2.34
CA GLY A 113 -12.94 -13.98 2.87
C GLY A 113 -12.77 -12.68 2.09
N ALA A 114 -12.02 -12.64 0.97
CA ALA A 114 -11.98 -11.48 0.09
C ALA A 114 -13.34 -11.29 -0.60
N GLN A 115 -14.01 -10.17 -0.33
CA GLN A 115 -15.33 -9.82 -0.89
C GLN A 115 -15.24 -8.55 -1.77
N PHE A 116 -14.09 -8.26 -2.33
CA PHE A 116 -13.84 -7.15 -3.22
C PHE A 116 -13.27 -7.65 -4.55
N GLU A 117 -13.45 -6.86 -5.61
CA GLU A 117 -12.94 -7.16 -6.94
C GLU A 117 -11.91 -6.09 -7.32
N THR A 118 -10.67 -6.53 -7.51
CA THR A 118 -9.52 -5.65 -7.78
C THR A 118 -9.72 -4.76 -9.01
N ASP A 119 -10.32 -5.29 -10.07
CA ASP A 119 -10.54 -4.57 -11.32
C ASP A 119 -11.55 -3.42 -11.21
N LYS A 120 -12.37 -3.43 -10.16
CA LYS A 120 -13.40 -2.41 -9.91
C LYS A 120 -12.93 -1.29 -8.98
N LEU A 121 -11.73 -1.40 -8.39
CA LEU A 121 -11.21 -0.40 -7.47
C LEU A 121 -10.88 0.91 -8.21
N GLN A 122 -11.27 2.04 -7.62
CA GLN A 122 -11.00 3.36 -8.17
C GLN A 122 -9.75 3.94 -7.51
N TRP A 123 -8.59 3.65 -8.08
CA TRP A 123 -7.30 4.09 -7.54
C TRP A 123 -7.15 5.61 -7.55
N LEU A 124 -6.77 6.20 -6.42
CA LEU A 124 -6.43 7.62 -6.28
C LEU A 124 -4.97 7.88 -6.65
N GLY A 125 -4.08 7.00 -6.20
CA GLY A 125 -2.65 7.07 -6.38
C GLY A 125 -1.92 6.30 -5.29
N SER A 126 -0.59 6.38 -5.27
CA SER A 126 0.26 5.87 -4.22
C SER A 126 1.19 6.96 -3.69
N MET A 127 1.49 6.94 -2.40
CA MET A 127 2.42 7.88 -1.76
C MET A 127 3.88 7.49 -1.98
N ALA A 128 4.16 6.19 -1.97
CA ALA A 128 5.48 5.63 -2.19
C ALA A 128 5.38 4.14 -2.52
N ASN A 129 6.23 3.66 -3.40
CA ASN A 129 6.56 2.25 -3.55
C ASN A 129 7.83 1.95 -2.76
N SER A 130 7.99 0.73 -2.31
CA SER A 130 9.16 0.34 -1.53
C SER A 130 9.28 -1.18 -1.45
N ASN A 131 10.51 -1.70 -1.47
CA ASN A 131 10.75 -3.12 -1.32
C ASN A 131 10.20 -3.66 0.00
N GLY A 132 9.75 -4.90 -0.04
CA GLY A 132 9.52 -5.70 1.16
C GLY A 132 10.85 -6.10 1.79
N ILE A 133 10.93 -6.06 3.12
CA ILE A 133 12.13 -6.44 3.88
C ILE A 133 11.77 -7.54 4.88
N ILE A 134 12.58 -8.59 4.89
CA ILE A 134 12.61 -9.58 5.97
C ILE A 134 13.80 -9.25 6.87
N TYR A 135 13.55 -9.15 8.17
CA TYR A 135 14.59 -8.84 9.15
C TYR A 135 14.43 -9.62 10.45
N THR A 136 15.54 -9.80 11.16
CA THR A 136 15.57 -10.33 12.51
C THR A 136 16.20 -9.34 13.49
N TRP A 137 15.96 -9.58 14.77
CA TRP A 137 16.55 -8.81 15.84
C TRP A 137 18.05 -9.12 15.98
N HIS A 138 18.86 -8.13 16.31
CA HIS A 138 20.33 -8.27 16.35
C HIS A 138 20.83 -9.43 17.23
N SER A 139 20.13 -9.73 18.33
CA SER A 139 20.50 -10.80 19.25
C SER A 139 19.87 -12.16 18.93
N SER A 140 19.11 -12.28 17.83
CA SER A 140 18.44 -13.53 17.45
C SER A 140 19.40 -14.69 17.07
N GLY A 141 20.65 -14.35 16.73
CA GLY A 141 21.62 -15.31 16.17
C GLY A 141 21.34 -15.70 14.71
N ILE A 142 20.38 -15.04 14.05
CA ILE A 142 20.08 -15.18 12.62
C ILE A 142 20.48 -13.89 11.92
N LYS A 143 21.58 -13.91 11.18
CA LYS A 143 22.17 -12.72 10.54
C LYS A 143 22.07 -12.75 9.03
N THR A 144 21.85 -13.92 8.44
CA THR A 144 21.81 -14.18 7.01
C THR A 144 20.64 -15.09 6.64
N ILE A 145 20.32 -15.17 5.35
CA ILE A 145 19.36 -16.16 4.83
C ILE A 145 19.83 -17.59 5.09
N GLU A 146 21.14 -17.85 5.03
CA GLU A 146 21.70 -19.17 5.30
C GLU A 146 21.47 -19.60 6.75
N ASP A 147 21.61 -18.71 7.72
CA ASP A 147 21.27 -19.01 9.12
C ASP A 147 19.80 -19.41 9.28
N ALA A 148 18.90 -18.78 8.52
CA ALA A 148 17.48 -19.05 8.58
C ALA A 148 17.10 -20.43 7.96
N LYS A 149 17.98 -21.10 7.24
CA LYS A 149 17.79 -22.49 6.74
C LYS A 149 18.07 -23.52 7.83
N LEU A 150 18.89 -23.19 8.83
CA LEU A 150 19.41 -24.17 9.79
C LEU A 150 18.44 -24.46 10.93
N ARG A 151 17.59 -23.53 11.32
CA ARG A 151 16.65 -23.67 12.44
C ARG A 151 15.37 -22.88 12.24
N GLU A 152 14.34 -23.23 13.01
CA GLU A 152 13.07 -22.48 13.03
C GLU A 152 13.28 -21.06 13.55
N VAL A 153 12.70 -20.09 12.85
CA VAL A 153 12.79 -18.64 13.15
C VAL A 153 11.38 -18.08 13.33
N PRO A 154 10.87 -17.94 14.56
CA PRO A 154 9.59 -17.31 14.85
C PRO A 154 9.56 -15.84 14.38
N MET A 155 8.59 -15.50 13.52
CA MET A 155 8.45 -14.19 12.89
C MET A 155 7.06 -13.60 13.17
N GLY A 156 6.99 -12.39 13.71
CA GLY A 156 5.71 -11.73 13.93
C GLY A 156 4.99 -11.40 12.61
N ALA A 157 3.72 -11.74 12.52
CA ALA A 157 2.88 -11.47 11.35
C ALA A 157 1.50 -10.89 11.73
N VAL A 158 0.99 -9.98 10.88
CA VAL A 158 -0.32 -9.34 11.10
C VAL A 158 -1.46 -10.30 10.79
N GLY A 159 -1.40 -10.98 9.65
CA GLY A 159 -2.41 -11.93 9.21
C GLY A 159 -1.99 -12.60 7.91
N VAL A 160 -2.70 -13.65 7.52
CA VAL A 160 -2.32 -14.51 6.37
C VAL A 160 -2.27 -13.74 5.04
N ALA A 161 -3.05 -12.68 4.89
CA ALA A 161 -3.05 -11.82 3.70
C ALA A 161 -1.94 -10.74 3.69
N SER A 162 -1.14 -10.64 4.76
CA SER A 162 -0.09 -9.61 4.88
C SER A 162 1.27 -10.08 4.35
N ASP A 163 2.09 -9.12 3.94
CA ASP A 163 3.51 -9.33 3.56
C ASP A 163 4.26 -10.12 4.64
N SER A 164 4.00 -9.81 5.93
CA SER A 164 4.67 -10.47 7.06
C SER A 164 4.36 -11.96 7.20
N TYR A 165 3.33 -12.46 6.51
CA TYR A 165 3.01 -13.87 6.41
C TYR A 165 3.39 -14.45 5.03
N ILE A 166 3.03 -13.75 3.96
CA ILE A 166 3.21 -14.19 2.57
C ILE A 166 4.68 -14.35 2.24
N PHE A 167 5.51 -13.34 2.51
CA PHE A 167 6.92 -13.34 2.13
C PHE A 167 7.71 -14.49 2.79
N PRO A 168 7.68 -14.69 4.13
CA PRO A 168 8.42 -15.78 4.73
C PRO A 168 7.91 -17.16 4.28
N THR A 169 6.61 -17.31 4.03
CA THR A 169 6.04 -18.57 3.53
C THR A 169 6.56 -18.91 2.13
N ILE A 170 6.58 -17.93 1.23
CA ILE A 170 7.14 -18.11 -0.13
C ILE A 170 8.65 -18.35 -0.08
N VAL A 171 9.38 -17.57 0.73
CA VAL A 171 10.84 -17.73 0.87
C VAL A 171 11.21 -19.10 1.45
N ASN A 172 10.42 -19.64 2.38
CA ASN A 172 10.60 -21.02 2.85
C ASN A 172 10.51 -22.03 1.70
N ALA A 173 9.49 -21.90 0.84
CA ALA A 173 9.25 -22.83 -0.25
C ALA A 173 10.31 -22.72 -1.36
N LEU A 174 10.78 -21.51 -1.68
CA LEU A 174 11.67 -21.29 -2.82
C LEU A 174 13.15 -21.33 -2.46
N VAL A 175 13.51 -20.98 -1.23
CA VAL A 175 14.91 -20.82 -0.78
C VAL A 175 15.30 -21.86 0.28
N GLY A 176 14.31 -22.52 0.91
CA GLY A 176 14.53 -23.53 1.94
C GLY A 176 14.78 -22.97 3.33
N THR A 177 14.37 -21.73 3.60
CA THR A 177 14.41 -21.16 4.95
C THR A 177 13.36 -21.82 5.87
N ARG A 178 13.47 -21.59 7.18
CA ARG A 178 12.59 -22.17 8.20
C ARG A 178 11.92 -21.08 9.02
N PHE A 179 11.48 -20.01 8.38
CA PHE A 179 10.69 -18.97 9.02
C PHE A 179 9.35 -19.54 9.47
N LYS A 180 8.92 -19.17 10.68
CA LYS A 180 7.61 -19.53 11.24
C LYS A 180 6.79 -18.26 11.47
N PRO A 181 6.01 -17.80 10.49
CA PRO A 181 5.16 -16.64 10.70
C PRO A 181 4.08 -16.94 11.74
N ILE A 182 3.97 -16.07 12.75
CA ILE A 182 2.99 -16.14 13.84
C ILE A 182 2.00 -15.00 13.62
N PRO A 183 0.82 -15.28 13.05
CA PRO A 183 -0.20 -14.25 12.78
C PRO A 183 -0.98 -13.86 14.04
N GLY A 184 -1.65 -12.68 13.97
CA GLY A 184 -2.55 -12.21 15.04
C GLY A 184 -2.18 -10.85 15.62
N TYR A 185 -1.06 -10.26 15.24
CA TYR A 185 -0.70 -8.89 15.62
C TYR A 185 -1.53 -7.89 14.83
N ALA A 186 -2.00 -6.82 15.48
CA ALA A 186 -2.79 -5.76 14.80
C ALA A 186 -1.96 -4.94 13.80
N GLY A 187 -0.64 -4.84 14.00
CA GLY A 187 0.24 -4.06 13.13
C GLY A 187 1.68 -4.03 13.61
N THR A 188 2.49 -3.16 12.97
CA THR A 188 3.93 -3.00 13.22
C THR A 188 4.24 -2.74 14.69
N GLY A 189 3.49 -1.86 15.35
CA GLY A 189 3.75 -1.49 16.74
C GLY A 189 3.71 -2.69 17.70
N GLN A 190 2.71 -3.57 17.58
CA GLN A 190 2.62 -4.78 18.42
C GLN A 190 3.73 -5.78 18.11
N ILE A 191 4.07 -5.97 16.82
CA ILE A 191 5.19 -6.85 16.43
C ILE A 191 6.51 -6.32 17.00
N ASN A 192 6.73 -5.01 16.97
CA ASN A 192 7.93 -4.40 17.52
C ASN A 192 8.08 -4.69 19.02
N ILE A 193 6.99 -4.53 19.79
CA ILE A 193 6.98 -4.87 21.23
C ILE A 193 7.30 -6.35 21.44
N ALA A 194 6.73 -7.25 20.65
CA ALA A 194 6.98 -8.69 20.75
C ALA A 194 8.44 -9.05 20.42
N ILE A 195 9.06 -8.36 19.44
CA ILE A 195 10.49 -8.52 19.12
C ILE A 195 11.37 -8.06 20.29
N GLU A 196 11.11 -6.87 20.85
CA GLU A 196 11.90 -6.34 21.98
C GLU A 196 11.80 -7.21 23.23
N ARG A 197 10.65 -7.90 23.41
CA ARG A 197 10.43 -8.85 24.52
C ARG A 197 10.99 -10.26 24.24
N GLY A 198 11.47 -10.51 23.00
CA GLY A 198 11.97 -11.83 22.60
C GLY A 198 10.87 -12.88 22.36
N GLU A 199 9.60 -12.47 22.23
CA GLU A 199 8.49 -13.37 21.91
C GLU A 199 8.59 -13.90 20.46
N VAL A 200 9.12 -13.09 19.54
CA VAL A 200 9.48 -13.44 18.18
C VAL A 200 10.87 -12.93 17.83
N MET A 201 11.54 -13.57 16.88
CA MET A 201 12.92 -13.23 16.50
C MET A 201 13.01 -12.11 15.47
N GLY A 202 11.91 -11.75 14.83
CA GLY A 202 11.92 -10.74 13.79
C GLY A 202 10.58 -10.61 13.11
N ARG A 203 10.56 -10.01 11.91
CA ARG A 203 9.38 -9.81 11.08
C ARG A 203 9.60 -10.33 9.67
N GLY A 204 8.65 -11.14 9.19
CA GLY A 204 8.73 -11.80 7.89
C GLY A 204 8.47 -10.92 6.68
N GLY A 205 8.01 -9.67 6.88
CA GLY A 205 7.77 -8.72 5.79
C GLY A 205 7.21 -7.41 6.30
N THR A 206 7.80 -6.34 5.80
CA THR A 206 7.32 -4.95 5.93
C THR A 206 7.96 -4.15 4.80
N THR A 207 7.47 -2.96 4.47
CA THR A 207 8.14 -2.12 3.47
C THR A 207 9.40 -1.48 4.05
N TRP A 208 10.45 -1.27 3.23
CA TRP A 208 11.63 -0.53 3.65
C TRP A 208 11.26 0.87 4.17
N ALA A 209 10.35 1.54 3.49
CA ALA A 209 9.83 2.82 3.93
C ALA A 209 9.21 2.78 5.34
N SER A 210 8.54 1.68 5.73
CA SER A 210 8.06 1.50 7.11
C SER A 210 9.20 1.30 8.10
N VAL A 211 10.25 0.59 7.71
CA VAL A 211 11.44 0.41 8.57
C VAL A 211 12.12 1.74 8.84
N GLN A 212 12.29 2.58 7.81
CA GLN A 212 12.91 3.90 7.92
C GLN A 212 12.10 4.86 8.82
N THR A 213 10.78 4.76 8.82
CA THR A 213 9.91 5.63 9.63
C THR A 213 9.64 5.07 11.02
N ALA A 214 9.04 3.88 11.10
CA ALA A 214 8.58 3.29 12.35
C ALA A 214 9.70 2.66 13.19
N ASN A 215 10.83 2.28 12.58
CA ASN A 215 11.95 1.60 13.22
C ASN A 215 13.27 2.40 13.13
N LYS A 216 13.19 3.73 12.95
CA LYS A 216 14.38 4.60 12.80
C LYS A 216 15.41 4.37 13.91
N SER A 217 15.01 4.36 15.17
CA SER A 217 15.90 4.14 16.31
C SER A 217 16.57 2.76 16.32
N TRP A 218 15.93 1.76 15.73
CA TRP A 218 16.52 0.43 15.58
C TRP A 218 17.58 0.40 14.48
N LEU A 219 17.35 1.15 13.37
CA LEU A 219 18.36 1.31 12.33
C LEU A 219 19.58 2.06 12.85
N GLU A 220 19.39 3.21 13.50
CA GLU A 220 20.46 4.02 14.09
C GLU A 220 21.24 3.24 15.16
N GLY A 221 20.57 2.37 15.91
CA GLY A 221 21.18 1.51 16.93
C GLY A 221 21.73 0.17 16.41
N ASN A 222 21.73 -0.07 15.08
CA ASN A 222 22.14 -1.34 14.46
C ASN A 222 21.45 -2.57 15.10
N LYS A 223 20.16 -2.46 15.41
CA LYS A 223 19.39 -3.51 16.09
C LYS A 223 18.73 -4.50 15.14
N LEU A 224 18.89 -4.32 13.83
CA LEU A 224 18.28 -5.17 12.81
C LEU A 224 19.32 -5.90 11.97
N ASN A 225 19.12 -7.20 11.79
CA ASN A 225 19.77 -7.97 10.75
C ASN A 225 18.82 -7.99 9.53
N LEU A 226 19.13 -7.22 8.49
CA LEU A 226 18.35 -7.20 7.26
C LEU A 226 18.72 -8.40 6.41
N LEU A 227 17.80 -9.34 6.22
CA LEU A 227 18.10 -10.65 5.62
C LEU A 227 17.84 -10.68 4.13
N LEU A 228 16.75 -10.07 3.65
CA LEU A 228 16.29 -10.21 2.28
C LEU A 228 15.41 -9.03 1.88
N GLN A 229 15.57 -8.60 0.62
CA GLN A 229 14.65 -7.69 -0.06
C GLN A 229 13.72 -8.45 -0.99
N ILE A 230 12.47 -7.97 -1.13
CA ILE A 230 11.49 -8.44 -2.10
C ILE A 230 10.98 -7.22 -2.87
N GLY A 231 11.19 -7.22 -4.17
CA GLY A 231 10.91 -6.10 -5.08
C GLY A 231 11.49 -6.39 -6.44
N PHE A 232 11.55 -5.42 -7.34
CA PHE A 232 12.12 -5.59 -8.68
C PHE A 232 13.60 -5.22 -8.76
N GLU A 233 14.02 -4.25 -7.97
CA GLU A 233 15.40 -3.76 -7.90
C GLU A 233 15.76 -3.53 -6.44
N LYS A 234 17.05 -3.60 -6.11
CA LYS A 234 17.51 -3.30 -4.74
C LYS A 234 17.26 -1.84 -4.38
N GLU A 235 16.87 -1.60 -3.14
CA GLU A 235 16.95 -0.23 -2.59
C GLU A 235 18.41 0.21 -2.55
N PRO A 236 18.74 1.43 -3.00
CA PRO A 236 20.13 1.90 -3.07
C PRO A 236 20.89 1.81 -1.75
N GLU A 237 20.19 2.10 -0.64
CA GLU A 237 20.74 2.04 0.72
C GLU A 237 20.98 0.61 1.20
N LEU A 238 20.42 -0.39 0.51
CA LEU A 238 20.49 -1.81 0.86
C LEU A 238 21.22 -2.65 -0.20
N ALA A 239 22.18 -2.07 -0.91
CA ALA A 239 22.91 -2.75 -1.99
C ALA A 239 23.57 -4.07 -1.55
N SER A 240 23.99 -4.18 -0.27
CA SER A 240 24.59 -5.38 0.32
C SER A 240 23.57 -6.44 0.75
N VAL A 241 22.29 -6.11 0.91
CA VAL A 241 21.25 -7.05 1.28
C VAL A 241 20.78 -7.79 0.02
N PRO A 242 20.74 -9.12 0.00
CA PRO A 242 20.29 -9.86 -1.17
C PRO A 242 18.83 -9.52 -1.52
N ILE A 243 18.49 -9.62 -2.80
CA ILE A 243 17.12 -9.53 -3.30
C ILE A 243 16.68 -10.91 -3.80
N LEU A 244 15.40 -11.25 -3.63
CA LEU A 244 14.91 -12.60 -3.80
C LEU A 244 15.20 -13.20 -5.19
N GLN A 245 15.19 -12.38 -6.26
CA GLN A 245 15.52 -12.86 -7.60
C GLN A 245 16.99 -13.29 -7.78
N GLU A 246 17.90 -12.89 -6.89
CA GLU A 246 19.28 -13.42 -6.90
C GLU A 246 19.36 -14.85 -6.35
N LEU A 247 18.38 -15.26 -5.56
CA LEU A 247 18.34 -16.56 -4.87
C LEU A 247 17.46 -17.59 -5.57
N VAL A 248 16.60 -17.17 -6.52
CA VAL A 248 15.60 -18.04 -7.15
C VAL A 248 15.72 -17.95 -8.66
N GLN A 249 15.83 -19.11 -9.33
CA GLN A 249 16.00 -19.22 -10.77
C GLN A 249 14.95 -20.18 -11.39
N GLY A 250 14.94 -20.27 -12.72
CA GLY A 250 14.10 -21.20 -13.46
C GLY A 250 12.59 -20.87 -13.36
N ALA A 251 11.77 -21.91 -13.25
CA ALA A 251 10.30 -21.76 -13.24
C ALA A 251 9.79 -20.94 -12.05
N ASP A 252 10.49 -20.97 -10.93
CA ASP A 252 10.10 -20.26 -9.70
C ASP A 252 10.34 -18.74 -9.76
N ALA A 253 11.15 -18.27 -10.70
CA ALA A 253 11.33 -16.83 -10.94
C ALA A 253 10.00 -16.11 -11.27
N GLN A 254 9.03 -16.82 -11.85
CA GLN A 254 7.69 -16.25 -12.10
C GLN A 254 6.94 -16.01 -10.79
N ILE A 255 7.09 -16.86 -9.77
CA ILE A 255 6.48 -16.64 -8.45
C ILE A 255 7.12 -15.41 -7.77
N VAL A 256 8.46 -15.28 -7.86
CA VAL A 256 9.16 -14.10 -7.35
C VAL A 256 8.61 -12.82 -7.99
N LYS A 257 8.38 -12.81 -9.30
CA LYS A 257 7.77 -11.68 -9.99
C LYS A 257 6.38 -11.35 -9.45
N VAL A 258 5.53 -12.37 -9.25
CA VAL A 258 4.16 -12.18 -8.73
C VAL A 258 4.16 -11.53 -7.35
N ILE A 259 4.98 -12.02 -6.41
CA ILE A 259 5.01 -11.47 -5.06
C ILE A 259 5.76 -10.13 -4.96
N SER A 260 6.53 -9.76 -6.01
CA SER A 260 7.15 -8.43 -6.11
C SER A 260 6.20 -7.37 -6.68
N LEU A 261 5.18 -7.74 -7.47
CA LEU A 261 4.23 -6.78 -8.05
C LEU A 261 3.55 -5.89 -6.99
N PRO A 262 3.06 -6.40 -5.85
CA PRO A 262 2.49 -5.56 -4.80
C PRO A 262 3.43 -4.47 -4.28
N THR A 263 4.74 -4.72 -4.22
CA THR A 263 5.71 -3.72 -3.72
C THR A 263 5.76 -2.47 -4.59
N ALA A 264 5.45 -2.61 -5.89
CA ALA A 264 5.32 -1.47 -6.82
C ALA A 264 4.04 -0.65 -6.59
N LEU A 265 2.98 -1.25 -6.03
CA LEU A 265 1.77 -0.52 -5.60
C LEU A 265 2.03 0.31 -4.34
N GLY A 266 2.81 -0.23 -3.41
CA GLY A 266 3.22 0.43 -2.18
C GLY A 266 2.06 0.94 -1.32
N TYR A 267 2.13 2.20 -0.90
CA TYR A 267 1.07 2.87 -0.12
C TYR A 267 -0.01 3.44 -1.05
N ALA A 268 -0.65 2.56 -1.82
CA ALA A 268 -1.73 2.95 -2.72
C ALA A 268 -3.06 3.09 -1.99
N HIS A 269 -3.84 4.10 -2.40
CA HIS A 269 -5.16 4.39 -1.86
C HIS A 269 -6.22 4.31 -2.95
N TRP A 270 -7.41 3.87 -2.57
CA TRP A 270 -8.51 3.69 -3.52
C TRP A 270 -9.88 4.00 -2.90
N LEU A 271 -10.86 4.20 -3.77
CA LEU A 271 -12.27 4.36 -3.46
C LEU A 271 -13.04 3.13 -3.92
N ALA A 272 -14.17 2.85 -3.27
CA ALA A 272 -15.10 1.82 -3.71
C ALA A 272 -15.64 2.08 -5.14
N PRO A 273 -16.03 1.04 -5.88
CA PRO A 273 -16.79 1.22 -7.11
C PRO A 273 -18.14 1.89 -6.81
N GLY A 274 -18.61 2.69 -7.77
CA GLY A 274 -19.88 3.43 -7.66
C GLY A 274 -19.75 4.84 -7.06
N VAL A 275 -18.57 5.29 -6.67
CA VAL A 275 -18.33 6.71 -6.35
C VAL A 275 -18.49 7.54 -7.63
N PRO A 276 -19.24 8.66 -7.61
CA PRO A 276 -19.45 9.52 -8.78
C PRO A 276 -18.15 9.98 -9.44
N ALA A 277 -18.08 9.91 -10.76
CA ALA A 277 -16.86 10.13 -11.55
C ALA A 277 -16.22 11.52 -11.29
N GLU A 278 -17.04 12.55 -11.12
CA GLU A 278 -16.60 13.92 -10.83
C GLU A 278 -15.90 14.01 -9.46
N ARG A 279 -16.36 13.25 -8.47
CA ARG A 279 -15.74 13.19 -7.13
C ARG A 279 -14.45 12.40 -7.16
N VAL A 280 -14.41 11.28 -7.90
CA VAL A 280 -13.16 10.53 -8.13
C VAL A 280 -12.10 11.41 -8.78
N ALA A 281 -12.47 12.17 -9.83
CA ALA A 281 -11.56 13.08 -10.51
C ALA A 281 -11.05 14.17 -9.57
N ALA A 282 -11.93 14.79 -8.78
CA ALA A 282 -11.56 15.82 -7.80
C ALA A 282 -10.62 15.26 -6.71
N LEU A 283 -10.90 14.07 -6.17
CA LEU A 283 -10.05 13.44 -5.17
C LEU A 283 -8.69 13.03 -5.74
N ARG A 284 -8.59 12.57 -6.99
CA ARG A 284 -7.31 12.30 -7.67
C ARG A 284 -6.47 13.56 -7.84
N GLN A 285 -7.10 14.67 -8.23
CA GLN A 285 -6.43 15.96 -8.35
C GLN A 285 -5.93 16.45 -6.98
N ALA A 286 -6.81 16.43 -5.97
CA ALA A 286 -6.47 16.80 -4.60
C ALA A 286 -5.34 15.94 -4.01
N TYR A 287 -5.39 14.63 -4.22
CA TYR A 287 -4.38 13.68 -3.79
C TYR A 287 -3.01 13.98 -4.43
N THR A 288 -2.98 14.20 -5.74
CA THR A 288 -1.75 14.56 -6.46
C THR A 288 -1.20 15.91 -6.01
N ALA A 289 -2.07 16.90 -5.79
CA ALA A 289 -1.68 18.23 -5.29
C ALA A 289 -1.12 18.15 -3.86
N ALA A 290 -1.77 17.39 -2.97
CA ALA A 290 -1.33 17.22 -1.60
C ALA A 290 0.06 16.56 -1.50
N LEU A 291 0.36 15.59 -2.37
CA LEU A 291 1.68 14.93 -2.40
C LEU A 291 2.80 15.82 -2.95
N ARG A 292 2.47 16.95 -3.56
CA ARG A 292 3.43 17.96 -4.04
C ARG A 292 3.46 19.22 -3.17
N ASP A 293 2.63 19.27 -2.14
CA ASP A 293 2.53 20.40 -1.24
C ASP A 293 3.82 20.56 -0.43
N PRO A 294 4.48 21.73 -0.45
CA PRO A 294 5.73 21.95 0.26
C PRO A 294 5.64 21.71 1.79
N GLU A 295 4.49 22.01 2.41
CA GLU A 295 4.31 21.76 3.84
C GLU A 295 4.20 20.28 4.15
N PHE A 296 3.48 19.52 3.30
CA PHE A 296 3.45 18.05 3.38
C PHE A 296 4.85 17.45 3.21
N LEU A 297 5.58 17.87 2.18
CA LEU A 297 6.93 17.34 1.89
C LEU A 297 7.91 17.65 3.04
N LYS A 298 7.85 18.86 3.60
CA LYS A 298 8.66 19.25 4.77
C LYS A 298 8.33 18.41 6.01
N GLU A 299 7.06 18.07 6.22
CA GLU A 299 6.66 17.21 7.33
C GLU A 299 7.09 15.75 7.09
N ALA A 300 6.92 15.25 5.88
CA ALA A 300 7.36 13.92 5.48
C ALA A 300 8.89 13.73 5.67
N GLU A 301 9.68 14.73 5.26
CA GLU A 301 11.14 14.73 5.43
C GLU A 301 11.55 14.63 6.91
N LYS A 302 10.92 15.42 7.80
CA LYS A 302 11.18 15.35 9.25
C LYS A 302 10.92 13.97 9.85
N LEU A 303 10.00 13.23 9.26
CA LEU A 303 9.61 11.88 9.69
C LEU A 303 10.38 10.77 8.92
N ASN A 304 11.35 11.14 8.09
CA ASN A 304 12.08 10.24 7.16
C ASN A 304 11.14 9.39 6.28
N MET A 305 10.03 9.97 5.85
CA MET A 305 9.10 9.31 4.94
C MET A 305 9.61 9.42 3.51
N GLN A 306 9.79 8.31 2.84
CA GLN A 306 10.02 8.31 1.39
C GLN A 306 8.74 8.71 0.67
N ILE A 307 8.79 9.74 -0.16
CA ILE A 307 7.67 10.17 -1.01
C ILE A 307 8.09 9.96 -2.47
N ARG A 308 7.45 8.96 -3.10
CA ARG A 308 7.62 8.60 -4.52
C ARG A 308 6.23 8.45 -5.13
N PRO A 309 5.54 9.58 -5.41
CA PRO A 309 4.14 9.57 -5.75
C PRO A 309 3.87 8.93 -7.11
N GLN A 310 2.81 8.12 -7.16
CA GLN A 310 2.25 7.57 -8.40
C GLN A 310 0.81 8.04 -8.52
N THR A 311 0.39 8.35 -9.75
CA THR A 311 -0.99 8.72 -10.07
C THR A 311 -1.93 7.52 -9.99
N GLY A 312 -3.23 7.76 -9.89
CA GLY A 312 -4.24 6.69 -9.94
C GLY A 312 -4.22 5.89 -11.25
N ALA A 313 -3.80 6.50 -12.36
CA ALA A 313 -3.64 5.81 -13.65
C ALA A 313 -2.44 4.84 -13.63
N GLU A 314 -1.30 5.27 -13.09
CA GLU A 314 -0.11 4.42 -12.94
C GLU A 314 -0.38 3.23 -12.01
N VAL A 315 -0.99 3.48 -10.84
CA VAL A 315 -1.39 2.41 -9.90
C VAL A 315 -2.40 1.44 -10.55
N SER A 316 -3.36 1.95 -11.32
CA SER A 316 -4.30 1.11 -12.06
C SER A 316 -3.60 0.22 -13.09
N ALA A 317 -2.60 0.76 -13.80
CA ALA A 317 -1.81 -0.02 -14.77
C ALA A 317 -0.99 -1.12 -14.08
N LEU A 318 -0.37 -0.83 -12.92
CA LEU A 318 0.33 -1.82 -12.11
C LEU A 318 -0.62 -2.90 -11.56
N SER A 319 -1.79 -2.51 -11.05
CA SER A 319 -2.82 -3.44 -10.59
C SER A 319 -3.26 -4.41 -11.69
N LYS A 320 -3.39 -3.94 -12.94
CA LYS A 320 -3.68 -4.79 -14.11
C LYS A 320 -2.54 -5.79 -14.41
N GLN A 321 -1.29 -5.47 -14.12
CA GLN A 321 -0.21 -6.45 -14.27
C GLN A 321 -0.36 -7.61 -13.28
N VAL A 322 -0.86 -7.34 -12.06
CA VAL A 322 -1.20 -8.40 -11.09
C VAL A 322 -2.31 -9.29 -11.65
N THR A 323 -3.39 -8.69 -12.16
CA THR A 323 -4.56 -9.45 -12.69
C THR A 323 -4.24 -10.23 -13.96
N ASN A 324 -3.23 -9.82 -14.73
CA ASN A 324 -2.77 -10.50 -15.95
C ASN A 324 -1.75 -11.62 -15.69
N THR A 325 -1.50 -11.97 -14.43
CA THR A 325 -0.59 -13.08 -14.10
C THR A 325 -1.12 -14.41 -14.66
N PRO A 326 -0.27 -15.22 -15.33
CA PRO A 326 -0.71 -16.50 -15.89
C PRO A 326 -1.29 -17.44 -14.82
N LYS A 327 -2.43 -18.05 -15.12
CA LYS A 327 -3.15 -18.93 -14.18
C LYS A 327 -2.28 -20.03 -13.54
N PRO A 328 -1.39 -20.75 -14.25
CA PRO A 328 -0.54 -21.78 -13.63
C PRO A 328 0.40 -21.19 -12.55
N VAL A 329 0.86 -19.94 -12.72
CA VAL A 329 1.72 -19.27 -11.74
C VAL A 329 0.91 -18.89 -10.50
N LEU A 330 -0.33 -18.39 -10.70
CA LEU A 330 -1.26 -18.09 -9.59
C LEU A 330 -1.58 -19.36 -8.80
N GLU A 331 -1.95 -20.46 -9.47
CA GLU A 331 -2.29 -21.74 -8.83
C GLU A 331 -1.11 -22.29 -8.01
N ARG A 332 0.12 -22.22 -8.56
CA ARG A 332 1.32 -22.67 -7.85
C ARG A 332 1.61 -21.77 -6.64
N THR A 333 1.47 -20.45 -6.79
CA THR A 333 1.66 -19.51 -5.69
C THR A 333 0.61 -19.74 -4.59
N ALA A 334 -0.65 -19.89 -4.94
CA ALA A 334 -1.75 -20.19 -4.01
C ALA A 334 -1.46 -21.49 -3.25
N LYS A 335 -1.04 -22.56 -3.95
CA LYS A 335 -0.69 -23.85 -3.34
C LYS A 335 0.43 -23.71 -2.29
N ILE A 336 1.46 -22.90 -2.55
CA ILE A 336 2.55 -22.66 -1.58
C ILE A 336 2.01 -21.95 -0.35
N LEU A 337 1.06 -21.01 -0.52
CA LEU A 337 0.44 -20.24 0.57
C LEU A 337 -0.63 -21.03 1.33
N GLY A 338 -1.04 -22.21 0.81
CA GLY A 338 -2.12 -23.01 1.39
C GLY A 338 -3.52 -22.46 1.09
N TRP A 339 -3.70 -21.78 -0.04
CA TRP A 339 -4.96 -21.16 -0.51
C TRP A 339 -5.58 -21.89 -1.68
#